data_91f2a8f9a3d6721bd6da52a34239674c
#
_entry.id   91f2a8f9a3d6721bd6da52a34239674c
#
_cell.length_a   1.000
_cell.length_b   1.000
_cell.length_c   1.000
_cell.angle_alpha   90.00
_cell.angle_beta   90.00
_cell.angle_gamma   90.00
#
_symmetry.space_group_name_H-M   'P 1'
#
loop_
_entity.id
_entity.type
_entity.pdbx_description
1 polymer ?
#
loop_
_entity_poly.entity_id
_entity_poly.type
_entity_poly.pdbx_seq_one_letter_code
_entity_poly.pdbx_strand_id
1 'polypeptide(L)'
;NDEFDQYLKRFNYTFKNENKETAGYAILKNKKIILAMDIGPSPIGPQSNDYQSGALSFEIISSGKKLISNSGYFSNKQNKLNKLSKSTALQSTLVIEDYSSCSFKKLKSLGYLVDQGLKIMNKNIVFEDNYWKISASHDGYLKKFGSIHNREIEFYPEQTKFIGTDKIVRKNKDKNVKFDIRFHLDPDSKVMKTQDN
;
A
#
# COMPACT_ATOMS: atom_id res chain seq x y z
N ASN A 1 6.37 -16.38 20.71
CA ASN A 1 6.95 -16.77 22.00
C ASN A 1 6.65 -18.24 22.17
N ASP A 2 7.67 -19.11 22.06
CA ASP A 2 7.52 -20.57 21.97
C ASP A 2 6.72 -21.16 23.14
N GLU A 3 6.83 -20.61 24.34
CA GLU A 3 6.04 -21.01 25.50
C GLU A 3 4.54 -20.71 25.35
N PHE A 4 4.19 -19.56 24.81
CA PHE A 4 2.81 -19.18 24.57
C PHE A 4 2.19 -20.04 23.45
N ASP A 5 2.94 -20.34 22.41
CA ASP A 5 2.50 -21.20 21.33
C ASP A 5 2.31 -22.63 21.80
N GLN A 6 3.18 -23.13 22.71
CA GLN A 6 3.02 -24.43 23.38
C GLN A 6 1.80 -24.47 24.31
N TYR A 7 1.56 -23.37 25.05
CA TYR A 7 0.37 -23.23 25.89
C TYR A 7 -0.90 -23.34 25.05
N LEU A 8 -0.99 -22.62 23.95
CA LEU A 8 -2.16 -22.64 23.06
C LEU A 8 -2.38 -24.04 22.42
N LYS A 9 -1.32 -24.72 22.02
CA LYS A 9 -1.38 -26.09 21.48
C LYS A 9 -1.99 -27.09 22.45
N ARG A 10 -1.76 -26.95 23.77
CA ARG A 10 -2.37 -27.81 24.81
C ARG A 10 -3.89 -27.71 24.84
N PHE A 11 -4.45 -26.57 24.36
CA PHE A 11 -5.91 -26.37 24.28
C PHE A 11 -6.45 -26.52 22.86
N ASN A 12 -5.69 -27.11 21.93
CA ASN A 12 -6.03 -27.21 20.51
C ASN A 12 -6.26 -25.84 19.83
N TYR A 13 -5.70 -24.77 20.39
CA TYR A 13 -5.68 -23.46 19.76
C TYR A 13 -4.43 -23.35 18.91
N THR A 14 -4.61 -23.27 17.61
CA THR A 14 -3.57 -22.84 16.66
C THR A 14 -4.01 -21.54 16.05
N PHE A 15 -3.17 -20.50 16.14
CA PHE A 15 -3.34 -19.35 15.28
C PHE A 15 -2.98 -19.78 13.85
N LYS A 16 -3.96 -20.28 13.13
CA LYS A 16 -3.80 -20.50 11.69
C LYS A 16 -3.80 -19.16 10.99
N ASN A 17 -2.63 -18.64 10.72
CA ASN A 17 -2.45 -17.51 9.81
C ASN A 17 -2.54 -18.01 8.36
N GLU A 18 -3.69 -18.59 7.99
CA GLU A 18 -3.93 -19.08 6.62
C GLU A 18 -4.25 -17.95 5.66
N ASN A 19 -4.75 -16.82 6.15
CA ASN A 19 -5.07 -15.66 5.34
C ASN A 19 -3.94 -14.63 5.39
N LYS A 20 -3.22 -14.54 4.31
CA LYS A 20 -2.21 -13.50 4.07
C LYS A 20 -2.84 -12.16 3.68
N GLU A 21 -4.17 -12.12 3.52
CA GLU A 21 -4.97 -10.92 3.28
C GLU A 21 -5.92 -10.69 4.46
N THR A 22 -5.85 -9.49 5.06
CA THR A 22 -6.70 -9.08 6.16
C THR A 22 -7.15 -7.63 5.95
N ALA A 23 -8.45 -7.38 6.00
CA ALA A 23 -9.05 -6.05 5.89
C ALA A 23 -8.54 -5.23 4.68
N GLY A 24 -8.28 -5.88 3.54
CA GLY A 24 -7.77 -5.24 2.34
C GLY A 24 -6.25 -5.05 2.30
N TYR A 25 -5.51 -5.60 3.27
CA TYR A 25 -4.05 -5.58 3.27
C TYR A 25 -3.50 -6.98 3.07
N ALA A 26 -2.51 -7.12 2.16
CA ALA A 26 -1.65 -8.27 2.13
C ALA A 26 -0.53 -8.06 3.15
N ILE A 27 -0.36 -9.02 4.09
CA ILE A 27 0.65 -8.92 5.14
C ILE A 27 1.48 -10.21 5.13
N LEU A 28 2.75 -10.07 4.77
CA LEU A 28 3.73 -11.15 4.80
C LEU A 28 4.78 -10.86 5.87
N LYS A 29 5.11 -11.85 6.69
CA LYS A 29 6.03 -11.64 7.80
C LYS A 29 6.87 -12.87 8.11
N ASN A 30 8.10 -12.62 8.54
CA ASN A 30 8.97 -13.58 9.22
C ASN A 30 9.52 -12.94 10.52
N LYS A 31 10.56 -13.54 11.12
CA LYS A 31 11.17 -13.05 12.36
C LYS A 31 11.81 -11.65 12.22
N LYS A 32 12.21 -11.25 11.02
CA LYS A 32 12.96 -10.00 10.78
C LYS A 32 12.18 -8.97 9.97
N ILE A 33 11.35 -9.41 9.04
CA ILE A 33 10.70 -8.56 8.04
C ILE A 33 9.18 -8.65 8.18
N ILE A 34 8.53 -7.49 8.10
CA ILE A 34 7.10 -7.37 7.84
C ILE A 34 6.95 -6.55 6.57
N LEU A 35 6.26 -7.09 5.57
CA LEU A 35 5.84 -6.41 4.35
C LEU A 35 4.32 -6.35 4.36
N ALA A 36 3.77 -5.14 4.33
CA ALA A 36 2.33 -4.90 4.21
C ALA A 36 2.04 -4.05 2.97
N MET A 37 1.06 -4.45 2.16
CA MET A 37 0.64 -3.71 0.95
C MET A 37 -0.87 -3.55 0.95
N ASP A 38 -1.36 -2.34 0.67
CA ASP A 38 -2.78 -2.04 0.50
C ASP A 38 -3.29 -2.63 -0.82
N ILE A 39 -4.11 -3.65 -0.73
CA ILE A 39 -4.77 -4.33 -1.85
C ILE A 39 -6.29 -4.31 -1.70
N GLY A 40 -6.81 -3.36 -0.91
CA GLY A 40 -8.24 -3.13 -0.70
C GLY A 40 -8.84 -2.15 -1.71
N PRO A 41 -10.11 -2.32 -2.10
CA PRO A 41 -10.83 -1.31 -2.87
C PRO A 41 -11.12 -0.09 -1.98
N SER A 42 -11.37 1.06 -2.60
CA SER A 42 -11.83 2.21 -1.84
C SER A 42 -13.21 1.94 -1.25
N PRO A 43 -13.45 2.31 0.02
CA PRO A 43 -14.77 2.26 0.62
C PRO A 43 -15.69 3.32 0.00
N ILE A 44 -17.00 3.13 0.16
CA ILE A 44 -18.02 4.07 -0.29
C ILE A 44 -18.85 4.60 0.91
N GLY A 45 -19.51 5.73 0.71
CA GLY A 45 -20.38 6.31 1.73
C GLY A 45 -19.63 6.86 2.95
N PRO A 46 -20.30 6.96 4.12
CA PRO A 46 -19.71 7.54 5.34
C PRO A 46 -18.43 6.88 5.82
N GLN A 47 -18.27 5.57 5.59
CA GLN A 47 -17.09 4.80 5.96
C GLN A 47 -15.82 5.23 5.22
N SER A 48 -15.97 5.99 4.11
CA SER A 48 -14.82 6.51 3.35
C SER A 48 -14.19 7.76 3.96
N ASN A 49 -14.75 8.26 5.07
CA ASN A 49 -14.27 9.49 5.70
C ASN A 49 -12.81 9.40 6.18
N ASP A 50 -12.37 8.25 6.64
CA ASP A 50 -11.01 8.06 7.12
C ASP A 50 -10.10 7.39 6.07
N TYR A 51 -10.62 7.11 4.88
CA TYR A 51 -9.88 6.52 3.78
C TYR A 51 -8.82 7.47 3.24
N GLN A 52 -7.68 6.89 2.85
CA GLN A 52 -6.57 7.55 2.16
C GLN A 52 -6.40 6.88 0.79
N SER A 53 -6.02 7.64 -0.24
CA SER A 53 -5.80 7.10 -1.60
C SER A 53 -4.49 6.32 -1.68
N GLY A 54 -4.35 5.29 -0.86
CA GLY A 54 -3.14 4.50 -0.70
C GLY A 54 -3.12 3.18 -1.47
N ALA A 55 -4.01 2.98 -2.44
CA ALA A 55 -4.05 1.72 -3.19
C ALA A 55 -2.67 1.35 -3.74
N LEU A 56 -2.24 0.11 -3.50
CA LEU A 56 -0.94 -0.46 -3.80
C LEU A 56 0.25 0.24 -3.10
N SER A 57 0.00 1.10 -2.11
CA SER A 57 1.07 1.54 -1.24
C SER A 57 1.53 0.40 -0.33
N PHE A 58 2.77 0.45 0.10
CA PHE A 58 3.33 -0.58 0.95
C PHE A 58 4.19 -0.02 2.08
N GLU A 59 4.35 -0.81 3.11
CA GLU A 59 5.22 -0.53 4.24
C GLU A 59 6.15 -1.70 4.50
N ILE A 60 7.38 -1.41 4.90
CA ILE A 60 8.39 -2.39 5.28
C ILE A 60 8.91 -2.07 6.67
N ILE A 61 8.84 -3.07 7.55
CA ILE A 61 9.50 -3.05 8.85
C ILE A 61 10.62 -4.11 8.82
N SER A 62 11.83 -3.72 9.17
CA SER A 62 12.99 -4.63 9.27
C SER A 62 13.57 -4.59 10.68
N SER A 63 13.64 -5.75 11.33
CA SER A 63 14.16 -5.88 12.70
C SER A 63 13.55 -4.86 13.68
N GLY A 64 12.24 -4.65 13.58
CA GLY A 64 11.49 -3.73 14.43
C GLY A 64 11.60 -2.24 14.06
N LYS A 65 12.36 -1.88 13.02
CA LYS A 65 12.49 -0.50 12.53
C LYS A 65 11.73 -0.33 11.22
N LYS A 66 11.00 0.76 11.08
CA LYS A 66 10.37 1.14 9.81
C LYS A 66 11.45 1.55 8.81
N LEU A 67 11.36 1.03 7.59
CA LEU A 67 12.20 1.45 6.46
C LEU A 67 11.39 2.28 5.47
N ILE A 68 10.27 1.72 5.02
CA ILE A 68 9.32 2.39 4.14
C ILE A 68 8.01 2.47 4.91
N SER A 69 7.41 3.65 4.94
CA SER A 69 6.15 3.90 5.60
C SER A 69 5.26 4.80 4.74
N ASN A 70 4.02 4.94 5.12
CA ASN A 70 3.13 5.98 4.58
C ASN A 70 3.10 7.14 5.56
N SER A 71 2.65 8.32 5.12
CA SER A 71 2.64 9.53 5.97
C SER A 71 1.66 9.46 7.15
N GLY A 72 0.79 8.44 7.18
CA GLY A 72 -0.25 8.29 8.18
C GLY A 72 -1.45 9.22 7.94
N TYR A 73 -2.43 9.13 8.82
CA TYR A 73 -3.69 9.87 8.75
C TYR A 73 -3.72 11.02 9.75
N PHE A 74 -4.09 12.20 9.28
CA PHE A 74 -4.27 13.38 10.12
C PHE A 74 -5.75 13.54 10.50
N SER A 75 -6.11 13.22 11.74
CA SER A 75 -7.50 13.06 12.19
C SER A 75 -8.32 14.36 12.32
N ASN A 76 -7.66 15.52 12.52
CA ASN A 76 -8.38 16.79 12.67
C ASN A 76 -8.98 17.24 11.33
N LYS A 77 -10.28 17.01 11.16
CA LYS A 77 -11.04 17.26 9.92
C LYS A 77 -11.13 18.74 9.50
N GLN A 78 -10.89 19.67 10.43
CA GLN A 78 -10.90 21.11 10.15
C GLN A 78 -9.53 21.62 9.64
N ASN A 79 -8.49 20.86 9.85
CA ASN A 79 -7.13 21.21 9.42
C ASN A 79 -6.90 20.85 7.94
N LYS A 80 -6.15 21.70 7.21
CA LYS A 80 -5.75 21.43 5.81
C LYS A 80 -4.99 20.10 5.67
N LEU A 81 -4.25 19.69 6.69
CA LEU A 81 -3.49 18.44 6.70
C LEU A 81 -4.38 17.20 6.61
N ASN A 82 -5.63 17.27 7.10
CA ASN A 82 -6.58 16.16 6.93
C ASN A 82 -6.85 15.87 5.45
N LYS A 83 -7.10 16.91 4.63
CA LYS A 83 -7.28 16.75 3.19
C LYS A 83 -6.00 16.24 2.53
N LEU A 84 -4.86 16.81 2.92
CA LEU A 84 -3.57 16.44 2.34
C LEU A 84 -3.22 14.99 2.64
N SER A 85 -3.41 14.51 3.88
CA SER A 85 -3.13 13.12 4.27
C SER A 85 -3.93 12.08 3.48
N LYS A 86 -4.99 12.48 2.78
CA LYS A 86 -5.78 11.62 1.91
C LYS A 86 -5.20 11.46 0.50
N SER A 87 -4.20 12.24 0.13
CA SER A 87 -3.63 12.21 -1.23
C SER A 87 -2.70 11.01 -1.46
N THR A 88 -2.74 10.46 -2.66
CA THR A 88 -1.81 9.39 -3.08
C THR A 88 -0.35 9.85 -3.02
N ALA A 89 -0.09 11.15 -3.18
CA ALA A 89 1.27 11.70 -3.09
C ALA A 89 1.94 11.49 -1.72
N LEU A 90 1.17 11.27 -0.66
CA LEU A 90 1.66 10.98 0.70
C LEU A 90 1.74 9.48 1.01
N GLN A 91 1.56 8.64 0.01
CA GLN A 91 1.61 7.19 0.12
C GLN A 91 2.80 6.64 -0.68
N SER A 92 3.40 5.55 -0.24
CA SER A 92 4.51 4.89 -0.93
C SER A 92 4.01 4.10 -2.14
N THR A 93 3.57 4.84 -3.18
CA THR A 93 2.98 4.29 -4.40
C THR A 93 3.21 5.20 -5.61
N LEU A 94 2.69 4.80 -6.77
CA LEU A 94 2.76 5.55 -8.02
C LEU A 94 1.66 6.61 -8.10
N VAL A 95 2.03 7.80 -8.56
CA VAL A 95 1.16 8.95 -8.81
C VAL A 95 1.25 9.36 -10.27
N ILE A 96 0.12 9.56 -10.93
CA ILE A 96 0.07 10.06 -12.32
C ILE A 96 -0.33 11.54 -12.32
N GLU A 97 0.49 12.40 -12.95
CA GLU A 97 0.22 13.84 -13.15
C GLU A 97 -0.20 14.58 -11.86
N ASP A 98 0.39 14.22 -10.71
CA ASP A 98 0.04 14.74 -9.37
C ASP A 98 -1.43 14.51 -8.93
N TYR A 99 -2.15 13.59 -9.59
CA TYR A 99 -3.53 13.24 -9.22
C TYR A 99 -3.56 12.02 -8.30
N SER A 100 -4.42 12.12 -7.28
CA SER A 100 -4.72 10.97 -6.43
C SER A 100 -5.54 9.92 -7.17
N SER A 101 -5.31 8.65 -6.83
CA SER A 101 -6.03 7.50 -7.39
C SER A 101 -7.52 7.49 -7.05
N CYS A 102 -7.94 8.25 -6.02
CA CYS A 102 -9.34 8.53 -5.70
C CYS A 102 -9.58 10.03 -5.63
N SER A 103 -10.81 10.48 -5.91
CA SER A 103 -11.23 11.84 -5.62
C SER A 103 -12.11 11.91 -4.36
N PHE A 104 -12.10 13.07 -3.70
CA PHE A 104 -12.85 13.30 -2.48
C PHE A 104 -13.74 14.52 -2.61
N LYS A 105 -14.96 14.41 -2.07
CA LYS A 105 -15.93 15.51 -1.96
C LYS A 105 -16.12 15.89 -0.50
N LYS A 106 -16.05 17.19 -0.21
CA LYS A 106 -16.29 17.70 1.14
C LYS A 106 -17.80 17.78 1.41
N LEU A 107 -18.25 17.12 2.47
CA LEU A 107 -19.59 17.27 3.03
C LEU A 107 -19.51 18.01 4.38
N LYS A 108 -20.45 18.96 4.62
CA LYS A 108 -20.39 19.87 5.78
C LYS A 108 -20.26 19.14 7.13
N SER A 109 -20.99 18.04 7.33
CA SER A 109 -21.02 17.31 8.61
C SER A 109 -20.05 16.12 8.69
N LEU A 110 -19.64 15.55 7.54
CA LEU A 110 -18.90 14.29 7.49
C LEU A 110 -17.43 14.47 7.08
N GLY A 111 -17.02 15.66 6.65
CA GLY A 111 -15.67 15.90 6.15
C GLY A 111 -15.49 15.46 4.69
N TYR A 112 -14.36 14.87 4.34
CA TYR A 112 -14.04 14.46 2.97
C TYR A 112 -14.36 12.98 2.77
N LEU A 113 -15.36 12.69 1.93
CA LEU A 113 -15.73 11.33 1.52
C LEU A 113 -15.24 11.03 0.12
N VAL A 114 -15.00 9.75 -0.17
CA VAL A 114 -14.67 9.30 -1.53
C VAL A 114 -15.83 9.63 -2.48
N ASP A 115 -15.53 10.36 -3.54
CA ASP A 115 -16.44 10.73 -4.62
C ASP A 115 -16.27 9.79 -5.82
N GLN A 116 -15.02 9.61 -6.25
CA GLN A 116 -14.66 8.62 -7.26
C GLN A 116 -13.64 7.66 -6.63
N GLY A 117 -14.10 6.46 -6.36
CA GLY A 117 -13.30 5.39 -5.80
C GLY A 117 -12.59 4.57 -6.86
N LEU A 118 -11.96 3.49 -6.42
CA LEU A 118 -11.25 2.53 -7.24
C LEU A 118 -11.58 1.09 -6.88
N LYS A 119 -11.32 0.18 -7.82
CA LYS A 119 -11.38 -1.26 -7.63
C LYS A 119 -9.99 -1.85 -7.73
N ILE A 120 -9.75 -2.88 -6.93
CA ILE A 120 -8.54 -3.69 -7.02
C ILE A 120 -8.82 -4.93 -7.87
N MET A 121 -7.85 -5.30 -8.69
CA MET A 121 -7.92 -6.41 -9.65
C MET A 121 -6.60 -7.19 -9.61
N ASN A 122 -6.63 -8.41 -10.16
CA ASN A 122 -5.43 -9.23 -10.41
C ASN A 122 -4.55 -9.44 -9.17
N LYS A 123 -5.19 -9.70 -8.02
CA LYS A 123 -4.47 -9.98 -6.78
C LYS A 123 -3.74 -11.32 -6.88
N ASN A 124 -2.47 -11.34 -6.48
CA ASN A 124 -1.70 -12.56 -6.30
C ASN A 124 -0.76 -12.43 -5.10
N ILE A 125 -0.78 -13.39 -4.21
CA ILE A 125 0.04 -13.42 -3.00
C ILE A 125 0.75 -14.77 -2.94
N VAL A 126 2.08 -14.75 -3.03
CA VAL A 126 2.94 -15.93 -2.85
C VAL A 126 3.76 -15.72 -1.58
N PHE A 127 3.83 -16.77 -0.76
CA PHE A 127 4.61 -16.76 0.47
C PHE A 127 5.24 -18.13 0.67
N GLU A 128 6.53 -18.19 0.39
CA GLU A 128 7.37 -19.38 0.51
C GLU A 128 8.59 -19.05 1.39
N ASP A 129 9.33 -20.02 1.81
CA ASP A 129 10.46 -19.81 2.73
C ASP A 129 11.53 -18.87 2.16
N ASN A 130 11.80 -18.96 0.86
CA ASN A 130 12.85 -18.21 0.16
C ASN A 130 12.34 -17.18 -0.84
N TYR A 131 11.01 -17.03 -0.99
CA TYR A 131 10.41 -16.11 -1.95
C TYR A 131 9.03 -15.63 -1.53
N TRP A 132 8.85 -14.31 -1.49
CA TRP A 132 7.55 -13.69 -1.28
C TRP A 132 7.18 -12.80 -2.47
N LYS A 133 5.91 -12.72 -2.75
CA LYS A 133 5.37 -11.84 -3.79
C LYS A 133 4.00 -11.33 -3.41
N ILE A 134 3.78 -10.04 -3.58
CA ILE A 134 2.46 -9.44 -3.56
C ILE A 134 2.31 -8.67 -4.87
N SER A 135 1.28 -8.97 -5.64
CA SER A 135 0.94 -8.18 -6.82
C SER A 135 -0.55 -7.91 -6.89
N ALA A 136 -0.90 -6.73 -7.39
CA ALA A 136 -2.27 -6.32 -7.66
C ALA A 136 -2.29 -5.17 -8.67
N SER A 137 -3.49 -4.83 -9.15
CA SER A 137 -3.72 -3.68 -9.99
C SER A 137 -4.94 -2.89 -9.53
N HIS A 138 -5.02 -1.60 -9.88
CA HIS A 138 -6.19 -0.78 -9.63
C HIS A 138 -6.56 0.10 -10.83
N ASP A 139 -7.86 0.45 -10.92
CA ASP A 139 -8.43 1.26 -11.98
C ASP A 139 -8.58 2.75 -11.63
N GLY A 140 -7.99 3.22 -10.52
CA GLY A 140 -8.15 4.59 -10.04
C GLY A 140 -7.75 5.68 -11.03
N TYR A 141 -6.87 5.37 -11.98
CA TYR A 141 -6.45 6.28 -13.04
C TYR A 141 -7.18 6.04 -14.38
N LEU A 142 -8.07 5.03 -14.45
CA LEU A 142 -8.69 4.63 -15.70
C LEU A 142 -9.59 5.72 -16.28
N LYS A 143 -10.44 6.33 -15.46
CA LYS A 143 -11.42 7.32 -15.91
C LYS A 143 -10.76 8.58 -16.45
N LYS A 144 -9.68 9.07 -15.82
CA LYS A 144 -9.03 10.33 -16.17
C LYS A 144 -7.93 10.17 -17.20
N PHE A 145 -7.13 9.13 -17.09
CA PHE A 145 -5.92 8.93 -17.91
C PHE A 145 -5.98 7.70 -18.81
N GLY A 146 -7.09 6.94 -18.77
CA GLY A 146 -7.21 5.67 -19.50
C GLY A 146 -6.18 4.62 -19.04
N SER A 147 -5.69 4.73 -17.79
CA SER A 147 -4.55 4.00 -17.27
C SER A 147 -4.92 3.11 -16.10
N ILE A 148 -4.36 1.91 -16.08
CA ILE A 148 -4.41 0.97 -14.96
C ILE A 148 -3.00 0.88 -14.39
N HIS A 149 -2.87 1.02 -13.07
CA HIS A 149 -1.62 0.80 -12.37
C HIS A 149 -1.55 -0.64 -11.87
N ASN A 150 -0.46 -1.33 -12.20
CA ASN A 150 -0.12 -2.64 -11.65
C ASN A 150 1.16 -2.49 -10.85
N ARG A 151 1.18 -3.07 -9.66
CA ARG A 151 2.37 -3.15 -8.81
C ARG A 151 2.64 -4.58 -8.40
N GLU A 152 3.90 -4.93 -8.40
CA GLU A 152 4.43 -6.17 -7.87
C GLU A 152 5.58 -5.85 -6.91
N ILE A 153 5.55 -6.44 -5.73
CA ILE A 153 6.64 -6.40 -4.75
C ILE A 153 7.07 -7.82 -4.49
N GLU A 154 8.33 -8.10 -4.78
CA GLU A 154 8.99 -9.36 -4.49
C GLU A 154 9.99 -9.17 -3.34
N PHE A 155 10.15 -10.19 -2.52
CA PHE A 155 11.16 -10.24 -1.48
C PHE A 155 11.86 -11.57 -1.47
N TYR A 156 13.19 -11.53 -1.44
CA TYR A 156 14.09 -12.67 -1.38
C TYR A 156 14.77 -12.70 0.00
N PRO A 157 14.27 -13.51 0.95
CA PRO A 157 14.73 -13.50 2.36
C PRO A 157 16.23 -13.76 2.53
N GLU A 158 16.79 -14.69 1.77
CA GLU A 158 18.23 -15.03 1.86
C GLU A 158 19.14 -13.88 1.46
N GLN A 159 18.72 -13.08 0.47
CA GLN A 159 19.48 -11.93 -0.03
C GLN A 159 19.09 -10.63 0.69
N THR A 160 18.07 -10.65 1.53
CA THR A 160 17.44 -9.45 2.12
C THR A 160 17.14 -8.41 1.04
N LYS A 161 16.64 -8.85 -0.12
CA LYS A 161 16.44 -8.03 -1.32
C LYS A 161 14.99 -7.89 -1.65
N PHE A 162 14.54 -6.62 -1.83
CA PHE A 162 13.24 -6.27 -2.37
C PHE A 162 13.36 -5.84 -3.83
N ILE A 163 12.44 -6.26 -4.66
CA ILE A 163 12.28 -5.78 -6.04
C ILE A 163 10.85 -5.26 -6.18
N GLY A 164 10.70 -3.99 -6.52
CA GLY A 164 9.43 -3.37 -6.86
C GLY A 164 9.32 -3.16 -8.36
N THR A 165 8.21 -3.60 -8.95
CA THR A 165 7.89 -3.38 -10.35
C THR A 165 6.56 -2.65 -10.45
N ASP A 166 6.58 -1.46 -11.06
CA ASP A 166 5.39 -0.69 -11.40
C ASP A 166 5.16 -0.70 -12.91
N LYS A 167 3.93 -0.99 -13.33
CA LYS A 167 3.54 -1.01 -14.73
C LYS A 167 2.26 -0.21 -14.93
N ILE A 168 2.28 0.74 -15.87
CA ILE A 168 1.10 1.48 -16.31
C ILE A 168 0.59 0.85 -17.60
N VAL A 169 -0.59 0.24 -17.54
CA VAL A 169 -1.28 -0.30 -18.74
C VAL A 169 -2.27 0.74 -19.22
N ARG A 170 -2.12 1.19 -20.48
CA ARG A 170 -2.92 2.25 -21.07
C ARG A 170 -3.85 1.71 -22.15
N LYS A 171 -5.11 2.15 -22.13
CA LYS A 171 -6.08 1.85 -23.18
C LYS A 171 -5.81 2.63 -24.46
N ASN A 172 -5.36 3.89 -24.33
CA ASN A 172 -4.99 4.75 -25.46
C ASN A 172 -3.52 5.18 -25.31
N LYS A 173 -2.74 5.01 -26.39
CA LYS A 173 -1.29 5.28 -26.41
C LYS A 173 -0.94 6.71 -26.86
N ASP A 174 -1.91 7.52 -27.29
CA ASP A 174 -1.67 8.78 -27.99
C ASP A 174 -1.22 9.94 -27.08
N LYS A 175 -1.31 9.80 -25.76
CA LYS A 175 -0.89 10.82 -24.81
C LYS A 175 0.18 10.29 -23.86
N ASN A 176 1.32 10.95 -23.81
CA ASN A 176 2.28 10.69 -22.74
C ASN A 176 1.71 11.17 -21.41
N VAL A 177 1.86 10.36 -20.38
CA VAL A 177 1.54 10.71 -18.98
C VAL A 177 2.83 10.73 -18.18
N LYS A 178 2.99 11.77 -17.36
CA LYS A 178 4.07 11.83 -16.38
C LYS A 178 3.64 11.05 -15.14
N PHE A 179 4.57 10.39 -14.49
CA PHE A 179 4.30 9.69 -13.24
C PHE A 179 5.52 9.75 -12.33
N ASP A 180 5.26 9.68 -11.05
CA ASP A 180 6.27 9.54 -10.01
C ASP A 180 6.00 8.26 -9.22
N ILE A 181 7.06 7.54 -8.86
CA ILE A 181 7.00 6.47 -7.88
C ILE A 181 7.61 7.01 -6.60
N ARG A 182 6.84 7.03 -5.52
CA ARG A 182 7.26 7.63 -4.25
C ARG A 182 7.48 6.54 -3.21
N PHE A 183 8.56 6.70 -2.44
CA PHE A 183 8.88 5.88 -1.28
C PHE A 183 9.11 6.83 -0.11
N HIS A 184 8.22 6.80 0.86
CA HIS A 184 8.36 7.59 2.08
C HIS A 184 9.19 6.78 3.06
N LEU A 185 10.37 7.27 3.37
CA LEU A 185 11.27 6.64 4.30
C LEU A 185 10.96 7.10 5.73
N ASP A 186 11.28 6.26 6.69
CA ASP A 186 11.27 6.67 8.09
C ASP A 186 12.24 7.87 8.27
N PRO A 187 11.87 8.93 9.03
CA PRO A 187 12.70 10.12 9.21
C PRO A 187 14.10 9.84 9.73
N ASP A 188 14.28 8.76 10.51
CA ASP A 188 15.57 8.36 11.04
C ASP A 188 16.42 7.55 10.04
N SER A 189 15.89 7.28 8.85
CA SER A 189 16.60 6.53 7.80
C SER A 189 17.68 7.38 7.14
N LYS A 190 18.92 6.87 7.10
CA LYS A 190 20.01 7.49 6.34
C LYS A 190 20.04 6.90 4.93
N VAL A 191 19.93 7.75 3.94
CA VAL A 191 19.97 7.37 2.53
C VAL A 191 21.31 7.78 1.93
N MET A 192 21.96 6.85 1.25
CA MET A 192 23.17 7.11 0.47
C MET A 192 22.92 6.75 -0.99
N LYS A 193 23.31 7.64 -1.89
CA LYS A 193 23.36 7.31 -3.32
C LYS A 193 24.66 6.55 -3.59
N THR A 194 24.56 5.32 -4.09
CA THR A 194 25.72 4.57 -4.58
C THR A 194 26.03 4.96 -6.02
N GLN A 195 27.30 4.86 -6.42
CA GLN A 195 27.75 5.25 -7.77
C GLN A 195 27.38 4.22 -8.85
N ASP A 196 26.90 3.03 -8.46
CA ASP A 196 26.54 1.97 -9.39
C ASP A 196 25.07 2.09 -9.81
N ASN A 197 24.80 3.12 -10.63
CA ASN A 197 23.65 3.19 -11.56
C ASN A 197 23.83 4.35 -12.52
#